data_adf0266ef97b36d9b16e38989915c63d
#
_entry.id   adf0266ef97b36d9b16e38989915c63d
#
_cell.length_a   1.000
_cell.length_b   1.000
_cell.length_c   1.000
_cell.angle_alpha   90.00
_cell.angle_beta   90.00
_cell.angle_gamma   90.00
#
_symmetry.space_group_name_H-M   'P 1'
#
loop_
_entity.id
_entity.type
_entity.pdbx_description
1 polymer ?
#
loop_
_entity_poly.entity_id
_entity_poly.type
_entity_poly.pdbx_seq_one_letter_code
_entity_poly.pdbx_strand_id
1 'polypeptide(L)'
;MSLQSNKRSQTKSSSARRKDIYKKSKYYQEKRQKLLIATGIGIFVLVFILILAGIRGCSNYMSSRQAAAKKTVSMNASKDNSQKASSDSQNTDSSNATVSSPVSLTLSVVGDCTLGTDETFDYDTSLNAYYENYGADYFLQNVKDIFSADDLTIANFEGTLTDSDEREDKTFAFKAPASYASILTGGSVEAVNTANNHSHDYGEQSFDDTLAALDDAGIVHFGYDETAVMDVKGIKVGLVGIYELYDHLEREQQLKDNIAKVKADGAQLIVVIFHWGNETETVPDSNQMTLGRLAIDNTWTHRDR
;
A
#
# COMPACT_ATOMS: atom_id res chain seq x y z
N MET A 1 -0.04 -19.68 55.11
CA MET A 1 -0.93 -20.46 54.22
C MET A 1 -1.99 -19.64 53.47
N SER A 2 -2.09 -18.32 53.59
CA SER A 2 -3.20 -17.51 52.99
C SER A 2 -2.89 -16.84 51.64
N LEU A 3 -1.62 -16.73 51.22
CA LEU A 3 -1.21 -16.07 49.96
C LEU A 3 -1.32 -16.94 48.70
N GLN A 4 -1.31 -18.27 48.82
CA GLN A 4 -1.45 -19.18 47.69
C GLN A 4 -2.90 -19.43 47.26
N SER A 5 -3.87 -19.28 48.16
CA SER A 5 -5.28 -19.48 47.82
C SER A 5 -5.85 -18.29 47.00
N ASN A 6 -5.35 -17.08 47.27
CA ASN A 6 -5.82 -15.87 46.57
C ASN A 6 -5.31 -15.76 45.11
N LYS A 7 -4.09 -16.23 44.83
CA LYS A 7 -3.58 -16.32 43.45
C LYS A 7 -4.35 -17.33 42.58
N ARG A 8 -4.77 -18.46 43.17
CA ARG A 8 -5.48 -19.53 42.46
C ARG A 8 -6.93 -19.15 42.10
N SER A 9 -7.58 -18.27 42.90
CA SER A 9 -8.94 -17.77 42.62
C SER A 9 -8.94 -16.67 41.56
N GLN A 10 -7.93 -15.79 41.56
CA GLN A 10 -7.81 -14.76 40.56
C GLN A 10 -7.46 -15.29 39.13
N THR A 11 -6.64 -16.35 39.05
CA THR A 11 -6.31 -16.98 37.77
C THR A 11 -7.50 -17.77 37.19
N LYS A 12 -8.33 -18.39 38.02
CA LYS A 12 -9.56 -19.06 37.55
C LYS A 12 -10.63 -18.08 37.07
N SER A 13 -10.75 -16.91 37.71
CA SER A 13 -11.67 -15.83 37.30
C SER A 13 -11.24 -15.21 35.95
N SER A 14 -9.94 -14.99 35.75
CA SER A 14 -9.42 -14.44 34.49
C SER A 14 -9.57 -15.39 33.31
N SER A 15 -9.36 -16.71 33.52
CA SER A 15 -9.54 -17.71 32.46
C SER A 15 -11.00 -17.93 32.07
N ALA A 16 -11.92 -17.85 33.02
CA ALA A 16 -13.35 -17.94 32.73
C ALA A 16 -13.85 -16.71 31.97
N ARG A 17 -13.37 -15.52 32.32
CA ARG A 17 -13.68 -14.25 31.61
C ARG A 17 -13.14 -14.25 30.19
N ARG A 18 -11.92 -14.77 29.96
CA ARG A 18 -11.33 -14.90 28.61
C ARG A 18 -12.14 -15.86 27.72
N LYS A 19 -12.58 -17.01 28.26
CA LYS A 19 -13.44 -17.97 27.53
C LYS A 19 -14.80 -17.34 27.14
N ASP A 20 -15.35 -16.48 27.99
CA ASP A 20 -16.63 -15.80 27.70
C ASP A 20 -16.47 -14.71 26.64
N ILE A 21 -15.37 -13.97 26.66
CA ILE A 21 -15.01 -12.99 25.63
C ILE A 21 -14.79 -13.69 24.29
N TYR A 22 -14.04 -14.79 24.27
CA TYR A 22 -13.80 -15.58 23.06
C TYR A 22 -15.10 -16.14 22.45
N LYS A 23 -15.99 -16.70 23.28
CA LYS A 23 -17.31 -17.20 22.82
C LYS A 23 -18.17 -16.06 22.23
N LYS A 24 -18.16 -14.89 22.84
CA LYS A 24 -18.87 -13.71 22.32
C LYS A 24 -18.25 -13.25 21.00
N SER A 25 -16.95 -13.15 20.91
CA SER A 25 -16.25 -12.79 19.67
C SER A 25 -16.58 -13.76 18.54
N LYS A 26 -16.49 -15.07 18.78
CA LYS A 26 -16.84 -16.10 17.79
C LYS A 26 -18.31 -16.01 17.34
N TYR A 27 -19.23 -15.77 18.26
CA TYR A 27 -20.66 -15.59 17.93
C TYR A 27 -20.88 -14.37 17.03
N TYR A 28 -20.23 -13.23 17.33
CA TYR A 28 -20.34 -12.03 16.51
C TYR A 28 -19.70 -12.21 15.13
N GLN A 29 -18.59 -12.92 15.03
CA GLN A 29 -17.94 -13.25 13.75
C GLN A 29 -18.82 -14.15 12.88
N GLU A 30 -19.39 -15.21 13.44
CA GLU A 30 -20.33 -16.09 12.72
C GLU A 30 -21.58 -15.35 12.26
N LYS A 31 -22.12 -14.45 13.09
CA LYS A 31 -23.27 -13.62 12.73
C LYS A 31 -22.95 -12.65 11.62
N ARG A 32 -21.76 -12.03 11.66
CA ARG A 32 -21.26 -11.12 10.62
C ARG A 32 -21.04 -11.86 9.30
N GLN A 33 -20.42 -13.04 9.32
CA GLN A 33 -20.25 -13.86 8.12
C GLN A 33 -21.59 -14.25 7.47
N LYS A 34 -22.57 -14.68 8.26
CA LYS A 34 -23.91 -14.99 7.76
C LYS A 34 -24.61 -13.77 7.14
N LEU A 35 -24.41 -12.59 7.74
CA LEU A 35 -24.95 -11.34 7.19
C LEU A 35 -24.26 -10.96 5.87
N LEU A 36 -22.93 -11.09 5.77
CA LEU A 36 -22.17 -10.79 4.54
C LEU A 36 -22.55 -11.74 3.40
N ILE A 37 -22.75 -13.04 3.69
CA ILE A 37 -23.19 -14.01 2.71
C ILE A 37 -24.62 -13.67 2.22
N ALA A 38 -25.53 -13.33 3.15
CA ALA A 38 -26.90 -12.96 2.79
C ALA A 38 -26.96 -11.67 1.96
N THR A 39 -26.13 -10.66 2.30
CA THR A 39 -26.01 -9.41 1.50
C THR A 39 -25.37 -9.68 0.14
N GLY A 40 -24.34 -10.50 0.08
CA GLY A 40 -23.71 -10.90 -1.20
C GLY A 40 -24.67 -11.61 -2.14
N ILE A 41 -25.49 -12.53 -1.63
CA ILE A 41 -26.53 -13.21 -2.42
C ILE A 41 -27.58 -12.20 -2.90
N GLY A 42 -27.99 -11.27 -2.02
CA GLY A 42 -28.97 -10.22 -2.37
C GLY A 42 -28.47 -9.32 -3.51
N ILE A 43 -27.22 -8.88 -3.44
CA ILE A 43 -26.57 -8.07 -4.48
C ILE A 43 -26.48 -8.86 -5.80
N PHE A 44 -26.07 -10.13 -5.74
CA PHE A 44 -25.93 -10.98 -6.92
C PHE A 44 -27.27 -11.16 -7.64
N VAL A 45 -28.36 -11.39 -6.90
CA VAL A 45 -29.71 -11.51 -7.46
C VAL A 45 -30.15 -10.19 -8.09
N LEU A 46 -29.84 -9.05 -7.46
CA LEU A 46 -30.20 -7.74 -7.97
C LEU A 46 -29.44 -7.38 -9.26
N VAL A 47 -28.14 -7.67 -9.31
CA VAL A 47 -27.30 -7.51 -10.51
C VAL A 47 -27.80 -8.42 -11.64
N PHE A 48 -28.18 -9.67 -11.33
CA PHE A 48 -28.71 -10.60 -12.32
C PHE A 48 -30.05 -10.11 -12.92
N ILE A 49 -30.94 -9.54 -12.09
CA ILE A 49 -32.19 -8.93 -12.54
C ILE A 49 -31.92 -7.71 -13.44
N LEU A 50 -30.94 -6.86 -13.08
CA LEU A 50 -30.57 -5.70 -13.91
C LEU A 50 -29.96 -6.11 -15.25
N ILE A 51 -29.16 -7.17 -15.29
CA ILE A 51 -28.61 -7.74 -16.53
C ILE A 51 -29.77 -8.25 -17.43
N LEU A 52 -30.71 -8.98 -16.88
CA LEU A 52 -31.89 -9.46 -17.65
C LEU A 52 -32.77 -8.33 -18.15
N ALA A 53 -32.92 -7.25 -17.37
CA ALA A 53 -33.64 -6.04 -17.79
C ALA A 53 -32.86 -5.28 -18.88
N GLY A 54 -31.51 -5.21 -18.77
CA GLY A 54 -30.64 -4.60 -19.79
C GLY A 54 -30.69 -5.32 -21.14
N ILE A 55 -30.71 -6.66 -21.12
CA ILE A 55 -30.80 -7.47 -22.34
C ILE A 55 -32.16 -7.21 -23.06
N ARG A 56 -33.25 -7.05 -22.31
CA ARG A 56 -34.56 -6.69 -22.89
C ARG A 56 -34.60 -5.24 -23.43
N GLY A 57 -33.90 -4.31 -22.75
CA GLY A 57 -33.79 -2.91 -23.20
C GLY A 57 -32.93 -2.75 -24.46
N CYS A 58 -31.85 -3.52 -24.60
CA CYS A 58 -30.95 -3.47 -25.77
C CYS A 58 -31.57 -4.00 -27.04
N SER A 59 -32.47 -4.99 -26.96
CA SER A 59 -33.19 -5.53 -28.10
C SER A 59 -34.11 -4.47 -28.73
N ASN A 60 -34.71 -3.59 -27.94
CA ASN A 60 -35.57 -2.51 -28.43
C ASN A 60 -34.78 -1.28 -28.92
N TYR A 61 -33.56 -1.08 -28.46
CA TYR A 61 -32.72 0.04 -28.92
C TYR A 61 -31.98 -0.24 -30.23
N MET A 62 -31.62 -1.50 -30.51
CA MET A 62 -30.98 -1.87 -31.78
C MET A 62 -31.95 -1.80 -32.99
N SER A 63 -33.26 -2.06 -32.81
CA SER A 63 -34.24 -1.92 -33.87
C SER A 63 -34.55 -0.47 -34.29
N SER A 64 -34.34 0.51 -33.39
CA SER A 64 -34.50 1.93 -33.69
C SER A 64 -33.31 2.60 -34.39
N ARG A 65 -32.11 2.05 -34.27
CA ARG A 65 -30.90 2.59 -34.93
C ARG A 65 -30.70 2.16 -36.38
N GLN A 66 -31.27 1.03 -36.80
CA GLN A 66 -31.24 0.61 -38.22
C GLN A 66 -32.06 1.48 -39.14
N ALA A 67 -33.01 2.25 -38.61
CA ALA A 67 -33.83 3.18 -39.39
C ALA A 67 -33.19 4.57 -39.61
N ALA A 68 -32.16 4.94 -38.80
CA ALA A 68 -31.51 6.26 -38.85
C ALA A 68 -30.22 6.30 -39.69
N ALA A 69 -29.60 5.15 -39.98
CA ALA A 69 -28.28 5.06 -40.63
C ALA A 69 -28.29 5.15 -42.17
N LYS A 70 -29.48 5.42 -42.81
CA LYS A 70 -29.61 5.49 -44.28
C LYS A 70 -29.63 6.91 -44.85
N LYS A 71 -29.33 7.96 -44.08
CA LYS A 71 -29.49 9.35 -44.55
C LYS A 71 -28.35 10.31 -44.21
N THR A 72 -27.09 9.93 -44.25
CA THR A 72 -26.01 10.92 -44.27
C THR A 72 -24.69 10.32 -44.80
N VAL A 73 -24.65 10.10 -46.10
CA VAL A 73 -23.39 10.04 -46.85
C VAL A 73 -23.53 10.97 -48.04
N SER A 74 -23.06 12.18 -47.92
CA SER A 74 -22.58 13.01 -49.04
C SER A 74 -22.03 14.35 -48.51
N MET A 75 -20.92 14.76 -49.10
CA MET A 75 -20.25 16.06 -49.02
C MET A 75 -19.30 16.25 -47.79
N ASN A 76 -18.02 16.51 -47.88
CA ASN A 76 -17.23 17.23 -48.87
C ASN A 76 -15.74 16.87 -48.70
N ALA A 77 -15.10 16.74 -49.84
CA ALA A 77 -13.64 16.73 -49.97
C ALA A 77 -13.10 18.14 -50.26
N SER A 78 -11.80 18.32 -50.02
CA SER A 78 -10.88 19.31 -50.55
C SER A 78 -10.69 20.63 -49.79
N LYS A 79 -9.51 20.90 -49.27
CA LYS A 79 -8.43 21.66 -49.96
C LYS A 79 -7.15 21.78 -49.13
N ASP A 80 -6.10 21.41 -49.78
CA ASP A 80 -4.70 21.75 -49.67
C ASP A 80 -4.41 23.26 -49.52
N ASN A 81 -3.38 23.65 -48.78
CA ASN A 81 -2.27 24.39 -49.33
C ASN A 81 -1.12 24.71 -48.35
N SER A 82 0.05 24.45 -48.82
CA SER A 82 1.41 24.76 -48.33
C SER A 82 1.78 26.25 -48.40
N GLN A 83 2.73 26.66 -47.53
CA GLN A 83 3.84 27.61 -47.80
C GLN A 83 4.72 27.76 -46.56
N LYS A 84 5.92 27.38 -46.50
CA LYS A 84 7.28 27.71 -46.96
C LYS A 84 7.84 29.05 -46.41
N ALA A 85 8.81 28.87 -45.53
CA ALA A 85 10.11 29.52 -45.26
C ALA A 85 10.26 31.04 -45.27
N SER A 86 10.94 31.57 -44.28
CA SER A 86 12.28 32.17 -44.45
C SER A 86 12.95 32.55 -43.13
N SER A 87 14.23 32.42 -43.13
CA SER A 87 15.27 32.71 -42.13
C SER A 87 15.38 34.19 -41.77
N ASP A 88 15.71 34.47 -40.51
CA ASP A 88 16.75 35.49 -40.28
C ASP A 88 17.51 35.24 -38.95
N SER A 89 18.83 35.37 -39.05
CA SER A 89 19.80 35.18 -37.98
C SER A 89 19.94 36.51 -37.19
N GLN A 90 19.89 36.43 -35.88
CA GLN A 90 20.65 37.40 -35.06
C GLN A 90 21.24 36.72 -33.83
N ASN A 91 22.53 36.80 -33.79
CA ASN A 91 23.46 36.38 -32.74
C ASN A 91 23.33 37.32 -31.55
N THR A 92 23.04 36.77 -30.35
CA THR A 92 23.37 37.45 -29.10
C THR A 92 23.86 36.41 -28.09
N ASP A 93 25.04 36.69 -27.58
CA ASP A 93 25.70 36.04 -26.47
C ASP A 93 24.74 35.66 -25.35
N SER A 94 24.67 34.39 -25.05
CA SER A 94 24.00 33.88 -23.85
C SER A 94 24.92 32.88 -23.18
N SER A 95 25.34 33.28 -21.99
CA SER A 95 25.89 32.44 -20.97
C SER A 95 25.28 31.03 -21.00
N ASN A 96 26.13 30.05 -21.24
CA ASN A 96 25.80 28.62 -21.34
C ASN A 96 25.35 28.07 -19.98
N ALA A 97 24.13 28.32 -19.59
CA ALA A 97 23.45 27.46 -18.62
C ALA A 97 23.08 26.20 -19.39
N THR A 98 23.82 25.13 -19.18
CA THR A 98 23.43 23.79 -19.61
C THR A 98 22.05 23.49 -18.98
N VAL A 99 21.01 23.71 -19.75
CA VAL A 99 19.68 23.18 -19.39
C VAL A 99 19.81 21.67 -19.44
N SER A 100 19.98 21.04 -18.26
CA SER A 100 19.94 19.60 -18.18
C SER A 100 18.59 19.13 -18.71
N SER A 101 18.61 18.13 -19.58
CA SER A 101 17.36 17.49 -20.02
C SER A 101 16.52 17.08 -18.84
N PRO A 102 15.19 17.23 -18.88
CA PRO A 102 14.33 16.80 -17.78
C PRO A 102 14.52 15.30 -17.53
N VAL A 103 14.67 14.93 -16.26
CA VAL A 103 14.76 13.55 -15.82
C VAL A 103 13.34 13.05 -15.55
N SER A 104 12.97 11.91 -16.13
CA SER A 104 11.69 11.23 -15.85
C SER A 104 11.94 10.04 -14.95
N LEU A 105 11.17 9.95 -13.87
CA LEU A 105 11.15 8.82 -12.94
C LEU A 105 9.81 8.10 -13.03
N THR A 106 9.86 6.77 -13.01
CA THR A 106 8.70 5.92 -12.82
C THR A 106 8.82 5.26 -11.45
N LEU A 107 7.83 5.49 -10.58
CA LEU A 107 7.77 4.90 -9.26
C LEU A 107 6.54 4.01 -9.16
N SER A 108 6.72 2.77 -8.69
CA SER A 108 5.63 1.89 -8.30
C SER A 108 5.47 1.95 -6.77
N VAL A 109 4.26 2.24 -6.31
CA VAL A 109 3.95 2.24 -4.88
C VAL A 109 2.79 1.29 -4.67
N VAL A 110 3.00 0.27 -3.83
CA VAL A 110 2.02 -0.78 -3.58
C VAL A 110 1.64 -0.81 -2.11
N GLY A 111 0.47 -1.38 -1.82
CA GLY A 111 -0.07 -1.49 -0.47
C GLY A 111 0.59 -2.59 0.36
N ASP A 112 -0.22 -3.20 1.22
CA ASP A 112 0.22 -4.14 2.24
C ASP A 112 0.79 -5.42 1.62
N CYS A 113 2.07 -5.65 1.92
CA CYS A 113 2.83 -6.81 1.54
C CYS A 113 3.04 -7.66 2.81
N THR A 114 2.03 -8.47 3.13
CA THR A 114 2.03 -9.31 4.35
C THR A 114 2.81 -10.58 4.09
N LEU A 115 4.12 -10.57 4.39
CA LEU A 115 5.01 -11.71 4.21
C LEU A 115 5.10 -12.52 5.50
N GLY A 116 4.09 -13.32 5.75
CA GLY A 116 4.04 -14.15 6.95
C GLY A 116 2.69 -14.83 7.09
N THR A 117 2.56 -15.59 8.16
CA THR A 117 1.29 -16.23 8.51
C THR A 117 1.04 -16.11 10.01
N ASP A 118 -0.22 -16.10 10.41
CA ASP A 118 -0.60 -16.26 11.81
C ASP A 118 -0.59 -17.75 12.18
N GLU A 119 -0.11 -18.09 13.37
CA GLU A 119 -0.01 -19.47 13.86
C GLU A 119 -1.37 -20.18 13.99
N THR A 120 -2.47 -19.42 13.99
CA THR A 120 -3.84 -19.95 14.06
C THR A 120 -4.42 -20.30 12.69
N PHE A 121 -3.74 -19.95 11.61
CA PHE A 121 -4.19 -20.26 10.26
C PHE A 121 -3.90 -21.72 9.89
N ASP A 122 -4.68 -22.25 8.95
CA ASP A 122 -4.41 -23.56 8.36
C ASP A 122 -3.09 -23.51 7.60
N TYR A 123 -2.13 -24.35 8.02
CA TYR A 123 -0.81 -24.38 7.43
C TYR A 123 -0.83 -24.66 5.92
N ASP A 124 -1.62 -25.62 5.46
CA ASP A 124 -1.64 -26.07 4.06
C ASP A 124 -2.06 -24.96 3.08
N THR A 125 -2.75 -23.92 3.58
CA THR A 125 -3.19 -22.75 2.82
C THR A 125 -2.42 -21.48 3.20
N SER A 126 -1.40 -21.59 4.03
CA SER A 126 -0.59 -20.47 4.51
C SER A 126 0.44 -20.01 3.48
N LEU A 127 0.88 -18.75 3.61
CA LEU A 127 1.99 -18.22 2.84
C LEU A 127 3.26 -19.08 3.01
N ASN A 128 3.50 -19.60 4.22
CA ASN A 128 4.66 -20.43 4.53
C ASN A 128 4.64 -21.74 3.73
N ALA A 129 3.50 -22.42 3.66
CA ALA A 129 3.36 -23.63 2.86
C ALA A 129 3.57 -23.36 1.36
N TYR A 130 3.10 -22.23 0.86
CA TYR A 130 3.34 -21.82 -0.54
C TYR A 130 4.83 -21.51 -0.79
N TYR A 131 5.48 -20.84 0.16
CA TYR A 131 6.92 -20.58 0.06
C TYR A 131 7.74 -21.87 0.02
N GLU A 132 7.44 -22.84 0.87
CA GLU A 132 8.11 -24.15 0.88
C GLU A 132 7.90 -24.92 -0.43
N ASN A 133 6.71 -24.83 -1.00
CA ASN A 133 6.37 -25.60 -2.22
C ASN A 133 6.85 -24.91 -3.50
N TYR A 134 6.90 -23.58 -3.57
CA TYR A 134 7.11 -22.84 -4.81
C TYR A 134 8.29 -21.87 -4.76
N GLY A 135 8.84 -21.59 -3.58
CA GLY A 135 9.95 -20.65 -3.38
C GLY A 135 9.54 -19.17 -3.46
N ALA A 136 10.52 -18.30 -3.27
CA ALA A 136 10.33 -16.85 -3.19
C ALA A 136 9.76 -16.25 -4.48
N ASP A 137 10.23 -16.70 -5.63
CA ASP A 137 9.86 -16.15 -6.94
C ASP A 137 8.38 -16.31 -7.31
N TYR A 138 7.67 -17.19 -6.60
CA TYR A 138 6.25 -17.44 -6.84
C TYR A 138 5.37 -16.22 -6.55
N PHE A 139 5.67 -15.47 -5.49
CA PHE A 139 4.71 -14.50 -4.90
C PHE A 139 4.52 -13.25 -5.76
N LEU A 140 5.60 -12.68 -6.27
CA LEU A 140 5.54 -11.44 -7.06
C LEU A 140 5.70 -11.67 -8.57
N GLN A 141 5.71 -12.93 -9.05
CA GLN A 141 5.94 -13.28 -10.44
C GLN A 141 5.03 -12.54 -11.44
N ASN A 142 3.79 -12.26 -11.07
CA ASN A 142 2.81 -11.63 -11.96
C ASN A 142 2.97 -10.11 -12.07
N VAL A 143 3.76 -9.49 -11.21
CA VAL A 143 4.01 -8.04 -11.18
C VAL A 143 5.49 -7.70 -11.39
N LYS A 144 6.37 -8.70 -11.36
CA LYS A 144 7.82 -8.55 -11.49
C LYS A 144 8.23 -7.75 -12.72
N ASP A 145 7.61 -8.00 -13.87
CA ASP A 145 7.94 -7.29 -15.11
C ASP A 145 7.62 -5.80 -15.02
N ILE A 146 6.59 -5.41 -14.24
CA ILE A 146 6.23 -4.02 -14.00
C ILE A 146 7.27 -3.38 -13.08
N PHE A 147 7.59 -4.01 -11.95
CA PHE A 147 8.53 -3.49 -10.95
C PHE A 147 9.96 -3.45 -11.48
N SER A 148 10.37 -4.43 -12.28
CA SER A 148 11.70 -4.41 -12.91
C SER A 148 11.84 -3.37 -14.04
N ALA A 149 10.75 -2.83 -14.55
CA ALA A 149 10.75 -1.82 -15.60
C ALA A 149 10.64 -0.39 -15.07
N ASP A 150 10.32 -0.21 -13.80
CA ASP A 150 10.30 1.10 -13.15
C ASP A 150 11.68 1.51 -12.61
N ASP A 151 11.74 2.61 -11.90
CA ASP A 151 12.98 3.16 -11.35
C ASP A 151 13.09 2.97 -9.83
N LEU A 152 11.96 2.72 -9.17
CA LEU A 152 11.87 2.45 -7.74
C LEU A 152 10.49 1.87 -7.41
N THR A 153 10.46 0.68 -6.84
CA THR A 153 9.25 0.08 -6.25
C THR A 153 9.29 0.18 -4.72
N ILE A 154 8.20 0.69 -4.15
CA ILE A 154 8.02 0.85 -2.70
C ILE A 154 6.79 0.05 -2.25
N ALA A 155 6.91 -0.76 -1.20
CA ALA A 155 5.80 -1.51 -0.60
C ALA A 155 5.60 -1.14 0.88
N ASN A 156 4.40 -1.41 1.43
CA ASN A 156 4.23 -1.48 2.88
C ASN A 156 4.54 -2.91 3.34
N PHE A 157 5.63 -3.09 4.09
CA PHE A 157 5.96 -4.39 4.66
C PHE A 157 5.15 -4.59 5.94
N GLU A 158 4.18 -5.49 5.90
CA GLU A 158 3.25 -5.74 7.00
C GLU A 158 3.47 -7.14 7.58
N GLY A 159 3.93 -7.20 8.83
CA GLY A 159 4.31 -8.43 9.52
C GLY A 159 5.73 -8.37 10.06
N THR A 160 6.26 -9.52 10.49
CA THR A 160 7.60 -9.63 11.09
C THR A 160 8.40 -10.76 10.47
N LEU A 161 9.71 -10.51 10.29
CA LEU A 161 10.70 -11.51 9.88
C LEU A 161 11.55 -11.88 11.10
N THR A 162 11.14 -12.89 11.86
CA THR A 162 11.74 -13.23 13.13
C THR A 162 11.55 -14.69 13.51
N ASP A 163 12.42 -15.20 14.35
CA ASP A 163 12.27 -16.49 15.04
C ASP A 163 11.67 -16.33 16.44
N SER A 164 11.35 -15.10 16.90
CA SER A 164 10.75 -14.83 18.20
C SER A 164 9.40 -15.55 18.36
N ASP A 165 9.13 -16.06 19.56
CA ASP A 165 7.85 -16.67 19.93
C ASP A 165 7.02 -15.76 20.87
N GLU A 166 7.42 -14.51 21.04
CA GLU A 166 6.76 -13.52 21.91
C GLU A 166 5.54 -12.88 21.20
N ARG A 167 4.59 -13.72 20.80
CA ARG A 167 3.38 -13.30 20.08
C ARG A 167 2.56 -12.32 20.91
N GLU A 168 2.24 -11.17 20.33
CA GLU A 168 1.32 -10.17 20.90
C GLU A 168 -0.11 -10.71 21.05
N ASP A 169 -0.85 -10.27 22.10
CA ASP A 169 -2.25 -10.66 22.36
C ASP A 169 -3.21 -9.88 21.45
N LYS A 170 -3.17 -10.18 20.17
CA LYS A 170 -4.01 -9.58 19.12
C LYS A 170 -4.64 -10.66 18.23
N THR A 171 -5.63 -10.28 17.44
CA THR A 171 -6.40 -11.23 16.60
C THR A 171 -5.50 -11.92 15.59
N PHE A 172 -4.69 -11.15 14.88
CA PHE A 172 -3.75 -11.63 13.88
C PHE A 172 -2.34 -11.12 14.21
N ALA A 173 -1.37 -12.02 14.15
CA ALA A 173 0.04 -11.71 14.31
C ALA A 173 0.84 -12.48 13.26
N PHE A 174 1.54 -11.77 12.39
CA PHE A 174 2.19 -12.35 11.21
C PHE A 174 3.69 -12.51 11.45
N LYS A 175 4.17 -13.73 11.21
CA LYS A 175 5.59 -14.09 11.34
C LYS A 175 6.04 -14.95 10.17
N ALA A 176 7.27 -14.70 9.73
CA ALA A 176 8.00 -15.54 8.79
C ALA A 176 9.51 -15.54 9.12
N PRO A 177 10.28 -16.52 8.63
CA PRO A 177 11.73 -16.50 8.70
C PRO A 177 12.34 -15.33 7.93
N ALA A 178 13.53 -14.85 8.37
CA ALA A 178 14.29 -13.78 7.71
C ALA A 178 14.48 -14.00 6.20
N SER A 179 14.61 -15.26 5.76
CA SER A 179 14.78 -15.62 4.35
C SER A 179 13.64 -15.17 3.44
N TYR A 180 12.46 -14.82 3.99
CA TYR A 180 11.32 -14.34 3.19
C TYR A 180 11.52 -12.93 2.64
N ALA A 181 12.50 -12.15 3.13
CA ALA A 181 12.94 -10.93 2.46
C ALA A 181 13.31 -11.18 0.98
N SER A 182 13.72 -12.42 0.62
CA SER A 182 13.97 -12.81 -0.76
C SER A 182 12.75 -12.72 -1.68
N ILE A 183 11.52 -12.71 -1.17
CA ILE A 183 10.31 -12.48 -1.95
C ILE A 183 10.34 -11.06 -2.54
N LEU A 184 10.73 -10.09 -1.74
CA LEU A 184 10.81 -8.67 -2.14
C LEU A 184 11.91 -8.46 -3.19
N THR A 185 13.13 -8.93 -2.92
CA THR A 185 14.24 -8.81 -3.88
C THR A 185 13.99 -9.59 -5.16
N GLY A 186 13.39 -10.79 -5.07
CA GLY A 186 12.95 -11.57 -6.22
C GLY A 186 11.89 -10.87 -7.07
N GLY A 187 11.09 -10.01 -6.47
CA GLY A 187 10.03 -9.22 -7.10
C GLY A 187 10.44 -7.83 -7.57
N SER A 188 11.72 -7.42 -7.40
CA SER A 188 12.22 -6.06 -7.70
C SER A 188 11.54 -4.98 -6.82
N VAL A 189 11.51 -5.21 -5.52
CA VAL A 189 11.10 -4.21 -4.52
C VAL A 189 12.35 -3.69 -3.83
N GLU A 190 12.63 -2.39 -3.97
CA GLU A 190 13.86 -1.76 -3.47
C GLU A 190 13.68 -1.13 -2.10
N ALA A 191 12.47 -0.69 -1.75
CA ALA A 191 12.22 -0.02 -0.48
C ALA A 191 10.90 -0.44 0.15
N VAL A 192 10.86 -0.43 1.50
CA VAL A 192 9.63 -0.77 2.24
C VAL A 192 9.37 0.19 3.39
N ASN A 193 8.10 0.56 3.56
CA ASN A 193 7.60 1.16 4.79
C ASN A 193 7.40 0.07 5.83
N THR A 194 7.92 0.28 7.06
CA THR A 194 7.74 -0.61 8.20
C THR A 194 6.83 -0.05 9.29
N ALA A 195 6.28 1.16 9.09
CA ALA A 195 5.39 1.80 10.05
C ALA A 195 3.93 1.36 9.83
N ASN A 196 3.51 0.30 10.52
CA ASN A 196 2.15 -0.25 10.48
C ASN A 196 1.80 -1.01 11.78
N ASN A 197 0.56 -1.51 11.89
CA ASN A 197 0.06 -2.22 13.07
C ASN A 197 0.61 -3.64 13.25
N HIS A 198 1.33 -4.18 12.27
CA HIS A 198 1.92 -5.52 12.31
C HIS A 198 3.44 -5.53 12.47
N SER A 199 4.06 -4.38 12.66
CA SER A 199 5.52 -4.27 12.76
C SER A 199 6.11 -4.93 14.00
N HIS A 200 5.32 -5.06 15.07
CA HIS A 200 5.74 -5.59 16.38
C HIS A 200 4.92 -6.81 16.80
N ASP A 201 4.43 -7.59 15.87
CA ASP A 201 3.52 -8.73 16.13
C ASP A 201 4.11 -9.77 17.09
N TYR A 202 5.42 -9.82 17.20
CA TYR A 202 6.16 -10.71 18.12
C TYR A 202 7.14 -9.91 19.01
N GLY A 203 6.71 -8.71 19.44
CA GLY A 203 7.45 -7.83 20.36
C GLY A 203 8.55 -7.00 19.67
N GLU A 204 9.24 -6.17 20.46
CA GLU A 204 10.29 -5.28 19.95
C GLU A 204 11.41 -6.03 19.23
N GLN A 205 11.82 -7.20 19.75
CA GLN A 205 12.85 -8.02 19.10
C GLN A 205 12.46 -8.41 17.67
N SER A 206 11.18 -8.68 17.41
CA SER A 206 10.71 -9.04 16.08
C SER A 206 10.81 -7.89 15.08
N PHE A 207 10.68 -6.66 15.56
CA PHE A 207 10.90 -5.47 14.74
C PHE A 207 12.39 -5.32 14.39
N ASP A 208 13.27 -5.42 15.39
CA ASP A 208 14.72 -5.36 15.18
C ASP A 208 15.20 -6.47 14.22
N ASP A 209 14.71 -7.70 14.39
CA ASP A 209 15.01 -8.84 13.50
C ASP A 209 14.55 -8.56 12.06
N THR A 210 13.38 -7.94 11.92
CA THR A 210 12.83 -7.57 10.60
C THR A 210 13.70 -6.55 9.89
N LEU A 211 14.12 -5.49 10.60
CA LEU A 211 15.02 -4.47 10.03
C LEU A 211 16.35 -5.10 9.61
N ALA A 212 16.93 -5.96 10.46
CA ALA A 212 18.16 -6.69 10.13
C ALA A 212 18.00 -7.59 8.90
N ALA A 213 16.88 -8.30 8.76
CA ALA A 213 16.60 -9.14 7.60
C ALA A 213 16.44 -8.34 6.30
N LEU A 214 15.86 -7.13 6.38
CA LEU A 214 15.73 -6.22 5.24
C LEU A 214 17.10 -5.65 4.84
N ASP A 215 17.93 -5.26 5.83
CA ASP A 215 19.31 -4.80 5.61
C ASP A 215 20.17 -5.88 4.95
N ASP A 216 20.12 -7.12 5.45
CA ASP A 216 20.86 -8.26 4.90
C ASP A 216 20.41 -8.57 3.44
N ALA A 217 19.14 -8.30 3.11
CA ALA A 217 18.63 -8.44 1.76
C ALA A 217 18.92 -7.21 0.86
N GLY A 218 19.48 -6.13 1.40
CA GLY A 218 19.76 -4.90 0.68
C GLY A 218 18.51 -4.07 0.34
N ILE A 219 17.44 -4.25 1.10
CA ILE A 219 16.18 -3.51 0.93
C ILE A 219 16.20 -2.30 1.86
N VAL A 220 15.98 -1.12 1.29
CA VAL A 220 15.86 0.11 2.08
C VAL A 220 14.58 0.09 2.88
N HIS A 221 14.66 0.30 4.19
CA HIS A 221 13.49 0.41 5.05
C HIS A 221 13.36 1.82 5.63
N PHE A 222 12.15 2.21 5.93
CA PHE A 222 11.80 3.49 6.54
C PHE A 222 10.44 3.37 7.24
N GLY A 223 10.18 4.24 8.20
CA GLY A 223 8.93 4.26 8.95
C GLY A 223 9.13 4.74 10.38
N TYR A 224 8.07 5.13 11.05
CA TYR A 224 8.14 5.78 12.36
C TYR A 224 9.04 7.03 12.32
N ASP A 225 10.15 7.06 13.08
CA ASP A 225 11.11 8.16 13.12
C ASP A 225 12.29 7.94 12.14
N GLU A 226 12.34 6.79 11.50
CA GLU A 226 13.34 6.47 10.50
C GLU A 226 12.90 6.93 9.11
N THR A 227 13.81 7.60 8.42
CA THR A 227 13.59 8.09 7.06
C THR A 227 14.73 7.66 6.16
N ALA A 228 14.49 7.55 4.86
CA ALA A 228 15.53 7.23 3.90
C ALA A 228 15.60 8.26 2.77
N VAL A 229 16.78 8.39 2.15
CA VAL A 229 16.98 9.16 0.91
C VAL A 229 17.71 8.28 -0.08
N MET A 230 17.09 7.99 -1.22
CA MET A 230 17.64 7.16 -2.29
C MET A 230 18.01 8.02 -3.49
N ASP A 231 19.13 7.70 -4.16
CA ASP A 231 19.46 8.30 -5.45
C ASP A 231 18.84 7.46 -6.58
N VAL A 232 17.89 8.04 -7.29
CA VAL A 232 17.19 7.40 -8.40
C VAL A 232 17.45 8.22 -9.67
N LYS A 233 18.30 7.75 -10.54
CA LYS A 233 18.74 8.47 -11.77
C LYS A 233 19.28 9.88 -11.50
N GLY A 234 19.98 10.06 -10.39
CA GLY A 234 20.54 11.35 -9.98
C GLY A 234 19.54 12.29 -9.29
N ILE A 235 18.32 11.83 -9.03
CA ILE A 235 17.31 12.53 -8.23
C ILE A 235 17.24 11.90 -6.84
N LYS A 236 17.45 12.70 -5.80
CA LYS A 236 17.31 12.25 -4.43
C LYS A 236 15.84 12.16 -4.04
N VAL A 237 15.37 10.94 -3.82
CA VAL A 237 14.00 10.61 -3.39
C VAL A 237 14.00 10.38 -1.87
N GLY A 238 13.33 11.24 -1.13
CA GLY A 238 13.13 11.10 0.33
C GLY A 238 11.90 10.25 0.62
N LEU A 239 12.05 9.29 1.54
CA LEU A 239 11.01 8.33 1.93
C LEU A 239 10.63 8.57 3.39
N VAL A 240 9.33 8.72 3.64
CA VAL A 240 8.74 8.98 4.97
C VAL A 240 7.57 8.04 5.18
N GLY A 241 7.56 7.28 6.28
CA GLY A 241 6.49 6.37 6.67
C GLY A 241 5.79 6.81 7.96
N ILE A 242 4.47 6.85 7.94
CA ILE A 242 3.64 7.27 9.08
C ILE A 242 2.58 6.21 9.35
N TYR A 243 2.53 5.76 10.61
CA TYR A 243 1.49 4.88 11.13
C TYR A 243 0.48 5.69 11.95
N GLU A 244 -0.81 5.66 11.55
CA GLU A 244 -1.81 6.60 12.07
C GLU A 244 -3.07 5.92 12.64
N LEU A 245 -3.22 4.62 12.65
CA LEU A 245 -4.49 3.95 13.00
C LEU A 245 -5.05 4.31 14.41
N TYR A 246 -4.20 4.65 15.37
CA TYR A 246 -4.63 4.91 16.75
C TYR A 246 -4.34 6.33 17.23
N ASP A 247 -3.24 6.92 16.79
CA ASP A 247 -2.74 8.19 17.30
C ASP A 247 -3.21 9.40 16.49
N HIS A 248 -3.80 9.13 15.32
CA HIS A 248 -4.45 10.15 14.51
C HIS A 248 -3.61 11.43 14.32
N LEU A 249 -4.14 12.58 14.69
CA LEU A 249 -3.47 13.89 14.53
C LEU A 249 -2.27 14.08 15.46
N GLU A 250 -2.04 13.22 16.45
CA GLU A 250 -0.80 13.26 17.26
C GLU A 250 0.45 12.99 16.40
N ARG A 251 0.25 12.39 15.22
CA ARG A 251 1.32 12.16 14.23
C ARG A 251 1.72 13.38 13.40
N GLU A 252 1.04 14.51 13.54
CA GLU A 252 1.36 15.73 12.79
C GLU A 252 2.82 16.19 12.98
N GLN A 253 3.32 16.17 14.23
CA GLN A 253 4.68 16.62 14.50
C GLN A 253 5.70 15.66 13.92
N GLN A 254 5.51 14.34 14.09
CA GLN A 254 6.38 13.32 13.50
C GLN A 254 6.45 13.46 11.96
N LEU A 255 5.31 13.67 11.29
CA LEU A 255 5.25 13.90 9.86
C LEU A 255 6.09 15.13 9.44
N LYS A 256 5.95 16.25 10.16
CA LYS A 256 6.69 17.49 9.87
C LYS A 256 8.20 17.30 10.07
N ASP A 257 8.60 16.65 11.16
CA ASP A 257 10.00 16.43 11.51
C ASP A 257 10.67 15.49 10.48
N ASN A 258 9.99 14.42 10.10
CA ASN A 258 10.48 13.47 9.09
C ASN A 258 10.63 14.12 7.70
N ILE A 259 9.64 14.92 7.27
CA ILE A 259 9.76 15.68 6.02
C ILE A 259 10.91 16.68 6.08
N ALA A 260 11.08 17.37 7.22
CA ALA A 260 12.19 18.30 7.39
C ALA A 260 13.55 17.58 7.34
N LYS A 261 13.64 16.37 7.91
CA LYS A 261 14.85 15.54 7.90
C LYS A 261 15.25 15.14 6.47
N VAL A 262 14.36 14.56 5.69
CA VAL A 262 14.69 14.17 4.31
C VAL A 262 15.02 15.38 3.43
N LYS A 263 14.43 16.56 3.69
CA LYS A 263 14.82 17.82 3.02
C LYS A 263 16.24 18.25 3.39
N ALA A 264 16.60 18.17 4.66
CA ALA A 264 17.95 18.49 5.12
C ALA A 264 18.99 17.52 4.53
N ASP A 265 18.63 16.27 4.29
CA ASP A 265 19.44 15.23 3.64
C ASP A 265 19.48 15.41 2.10
N GLY A 266 18.79 16.43 1.59
CA GLY A 266 18.85 16.87 0.20
C GLY A 266 17.83 16.23 -0.73
N ALA A 267 16.73 15.67 -0.22
CA ALA A 267 15.66 15.13 -1.05
C ALA A 267 15.08 16.22 -2.00
N GLN A 268 14.93 15.85 -3.25
CA GLN A 268 14.36 16.67 -4.33
C GLN A 268 12.92 16.25 -4.63
N LEU A 269 12.61 14.97 -4.45
CA LEU A 269 11.26 14.40 -4.46
C LEU A 269 11.02 13.76 -3.09
N ILE A 270 9.83 13.91 -2.53
CA ILE A 270 9.49 13.29 -1.25
C ILE A 270 8.24 12.43 -1.43
N VAL A 271 8.35 11.16 -1.05
CA VAL A 271 7.24 10.20 -1.02
C VAL A 271 6.85 9.97 0.45
N VAL A 272 5.59 10.18 0.79
CA VAL A 272 5.06 9.92 2.11
C VAL A 272 4.08 8.76 2.02
N ILE A 273 4.35 7.71 2.76
CA ILE A 273 3.50 6.51 2.86
C ILE A 273 2.77 6.57 4.20
N PHE A 274 1.45 6.46 4.15
CA PHE A 274 0.63 6.37 5.34
C PHE A 274 0.02 4.98 5.45
N HIS A 275 0.14 4.37 6.64
CA HIS A 275 -0.68 3.23 7.02
C HIS A 275 -1.77 3.73 7.97
N TRP A 276 -2.98 3.92 7.43
CA TRP A 276 -4.05 4.68 8.06
C TRP A 276 -5.46 4.25 7.65
N GLY A 277 -6.46 4.87 8.30
CA GLY A 277 -7.87 4.76 7.93
C GLY A 277 -8.57 3.58 8.59
N ASN A 278 -9.82 3.38 8.23
CA ASN A 278 -10.66 2.31 8.75
C ASN A 278 -10.85 1.23 7.70
N GLU A 279 -10.64 -0.03 8.07
CA GLU A 279 -10.89 -1.17 7.18
C GLU A 279 -12.30 -1.13 6.59
N THR A 280 -12.40 -1.46 5.31
CA THR A 280 -13.66 -1.50 4.54
C THR A 280 -14.29 -0.15 4.20
N GLU A 281 -13.79 0.96 4.71
CA GLU A 281 -14.25 2.28 4.32
C GLU A 281 -13.60 2.71 3.00
N THR A 282 -14.41 3.33 2.13
CA THR A 282 -13.97 3.79 0.79
C THR A 282 -13.83 5.31 0.70
N VAL A 283 -14.20 6.02 1.76
CA VAL A 283 -14.15 7.48 1.84
C VAL A 283 -13.14 7.86 2.93
N PRO A 284 -12.17 8.73 2.63
CA PRO A 284 -11.20 9.16 3.63
C PRO A 284 -11.88 9.95 4.75
N ASP A 285 -11.46 9.71 5.98
CA ASP A 285 -11.91 10.45 7.14
C ASP A 285 -11.22 11.84 7.28
N SER A 286 -11.59 12.60 8.32
CA SER A 286 -11.05 13.94 8.56
C SER A 286 -9.56 13.92 8.92
N ASN A 287 -9.05 12.85 9.58
CA ASN A 287 -7.65 12.74 9.97
C ASN A 287 -6.79 12.48 8.74
N GLN A 288 -7.20 11.54 7.89
CA GLN A 288 -6.55 11.27 6.61
C GLN A 288 -6.48 12.53 5.74
N MET A 289 -7.59 13.27 5.61
CA MET A 289 -7.61 14.51 4.84
C MET A 289 -6.68 15.58 5.43
N THR A 290 -6.60 15.69 6.75
CA THR A 290 -5.75 16.68 7.44
C THR A 290 -4.28 16.33 7.26
N LEU A 291 -3.88 15.09 7.57
CA LEU A 291 -2.49 14.65 7.45
C LEU A 291 -2.01 14.62 6.00
N GLY A 292 -2.86 14.21 5.05
CA GLY A 292 -2.52 14.22 3.64
C GLY A 292 -2.25 15.64 3.11
N ARG A 293 -3.08 16.63 3.48
CA ARG A 293 -2.84 18.05 3.15
C ARG A 293 -1.57 18.58 3.82
N LEU A 294 -1.38 18.24 5.10
CA LEU A 294 -0.18 18.62 5.83
C LEU A 294 1.09 18.07 5.17
N ALA A 295 1.08 16.83 4.69
CA ALA A 295 2.18 16.26 3.93
C ALA A 295 2.48 17.08 2.68
N ILE A 296 1.48 17.38 1.85
CA ILE A 296 1.62 18.18 0.64
C ILE A 296 2.17 19.56 0.98
N ASP A 297 1.59 20.26 1.93
CA ASP A 297 2.00 21.63 2.31
C ASP A 297 3.45 21.68 2.81
N ASN A 298 3.92 20.62 3.48
CA ASN A 298 5.28 20.53 4.00
C ASN A 298 6.30 19.96 2.99
N THR A 299 5.89 19.26 1.92
CA THR A 299 6.81 18.75 0.89
C THR A 299 7.24 19.83 -0.10
N TRP A 300 6.45 20.87 -0.30
CA TRP A 300 6.82 21.98 -1.19
C TRP A 300 8.09 22.72 -0.72
N THR A 301 9.02 22.94 -1.63
CA THR A 301 10.19 23.80 -1.39
C THR A 301 9.93 25.15 -2.06
N HIS A 302 10.29 26.26 -1.39
CA HIS A 302 10.14 27.62 -1.92
C HIS A 302 10.99 27.93 -3.18
N ARG A 303 11.58 26.91 -3.83
CA ARG A 303 12.36 27.10 -5.07
C ARG A 303 11.51 27.16 -6.34
N ASP A 304 10.21 26.86 -6.24
CA ASP A 304 9.31 26.74 -7.39
C ASP A 304 8.36 27.94 -7.54
N ARG A 305 8.75 29.13 -7.02
CA ARG A 305 8.06 30.41 -7.28
C ARG A 305 8.89 31.35 -8.13
#